data_7c86f99be66f440d39feaddf4bd0cf16
#
_entry.id   7c86f99be66f440d39feaddf4bd0cf16
#
_cell.length_a   1.000
_cell.length_b   1.000
_cell.length_c   1.000
_cell.angle_alpha   90.00
_cell.angle_beta   90.00
_cell.angle_gamma   90.00
#
_symmetry.space_group_name_H-M   'P 1'
#
loop_
_entity.id
_entity.type
_entity.pdbx_description
1 polymer ?
#
loop_
_entity_poly.entity_id
_entity_poly.type
_entity_poly.pdbx_seq_one_letter_code
_entity_poly.pdbx_strand_id
1 'polypeptide(L)'
;MQKGYKEIYSPYVADTVISFEITVPDKSEMKKRIKKLLANDFPYIVAENDRGTVVGYAYADKFGEREAYRYSFTISIYLDMEVQSKGIGQKLYDELEKRMKTMGIVQVVSAITGKNEKSLKFHEKNGFIKIGHFPNIGYKMREWHDIIWMNKTINSIEEVEGKEK
;
A
#
# COMPACT_ATOMS: atom_id res chain seq x y z
N MET A 1 -13.14 22.95 1.12
CA MET A 1 -12.72 22.17 2.30
C MET A 1 -11.62 21.21 1.87
N GLN A 2 -10.50 21.23 2.53
CA GLN A 2 -9.37 20.38 2.18
C GLN A 2 -9.69 18.93 2.57
N LYS A 3 -9.76 18.03 1.58
CA LYS A 3 -9.91 16.60 1.85
C LYS A 3 -8.65 16.11 2.56
N GLY A 4 -8.82 15.41 3.66
CA GLY A 4 -7.72 14.79 4.41
C GLY A 4 -7.58 13.30 4.09
N TYR A 5 -6.59 12.66 4.68
CA TYR A 5 -6.34 11.20 4.48
C TYR A 5 -7.55 10.35 4.86
N LYS A 6 -8.29 10.75 5.89
CA LYS A 6 -9.51 10.06 6.31
C LYS A 6 -10.57 10.09 5.21
N GLU A 7 -10.80 11.24 4.60
CA GLU A 7 -11.81 11.44 3.57
C GLU A 7 -11.48 10.64 2.31
N ILE A 8 -10.19 10.44 2.00
CA ILE A 8 -9.75 9.56 0.90
C ILE A 8 -9.98 8.09 1.23
N TYR A 9 -9.65 7.67 2.46
CA TYR A 9 -9.70 6.26 2.87
C TYR A 9 -11.11 5.76 3.22
N SER A 10 -11.95 6.64 3.80
CA SER A 10 -13.29 6.27 4.27
C SER A 10 -14.15 5.53 3.25
N PRO A 11 -14.23 5.96 1.97
CA PRO A 11 -15.02 5.25 0.96
C PRO A 11 -14.52 3.83 0.70
N TYR A 12 -13.21 3.60 0.76
CA TYR A 12 -12.65 2.25 0.59
C TYR A 12 -13.05 1.29 1.69
N VAL A 13 -13.22 1.80 2.92
CA VAL A 13 -13.70 1.02 4.05
C VAL A 13 -15.22 0.83 4.02
N ALA A 14 -15.97 1.93 3.82
CA ALA A 14 -17.43 1.94 3.94
C ALA A 14 -18.12 1.27 2.75
N ASP A 15 -17.61 1.51 1.53
CA ASP A 15 -18.37 1.26 0.30
C ASP A 15 -17.71 0.20 -0.60
N THR A 16 -16.56 -0.33 -0.24
CA THR A 16 -15.83 -1.31 -1.06
C THR A 16 -15.28 -2.48 -0.25
N VAL A 17 -14.86 -3.51 -0.97
CA VAL A 17 -14.10 -4.65 -0.44
C VAL A 17 -12.59 -4.52 -0.70
N ILE A 18 -12.14 -3.37 -1.18
CA ILE A 18 -10.72 -3.08 -1.43
C ILE A 18 -9.96 -3.03 -0.10
N SER A 19 -10.50 -2.34 0.89
CA SER A 19 -10.05 -2.48 2.29
C SER A 19 -10.88 -3.51 3.01
N PHE A 20 -10.24 -4.38 3.79
CA PHE A 20 -10.93 -5.34 4.66
C PHE A 20 -11.30 -4.77 6.03
N GLU A 21 -10.98 -3.51 6.32
CA GLU A 21 -11.51 -2.84 7.51
C GLU A 21 -13.03 -2.73 7.41
N ILE A 22 -13.71 -2.96 8.53
CA ILE A 22 -15.17 -2.90 8.64
C ILE A 22 -15.60 -1.52 9.14
N THR A 23 -14.86 -0.98 10.09
CA THR A 23 -15.15 0.31 10.72
C THR A 23 -14.20 1.36 10.17
N VAL A 24 -14.75 2.48 9.71
CA VAL A 24 -13.96 3.62 9.24
C VAL A 24 -13.14 4.18 10.40
N PRO A 25 -11.80 4.22 10.31
CA PRO A 25 -10.98 4.81 11.37
C PRO A 25 -11.25 6.30 11.51
N ASP A 26 -11.26 6.79 12.73
CA ASP A 26 -11.41 8.22 13.00
C ASP A 26 -10.09 8.99 12.72
N LYS A 27 -10.16 10.33 12.85
CA LYS A 27 -8.98 11.19 12.62
C LYS A 27 -7.82 10.89 13.57
N SER A 28 -8.13 10.52 14.81
CA SER A 28 -7.12 10.21 15.83
C SER A 28 -6.36 8.94 15.47
N GLU A 29 -7.08 7.91 15.08
CA GLU A 29 -6.50 6.63 14.64
C GLU A 29 -5.66 6.82 13.36
N MET A 30 -6.16 7.55 12.36
CA MET A 30 -5.39 7.86 11.15
C MET A 30 -4.11 8.61 11.47
N LYS A 31 -4.18 9.62 12.33
CA LYS A 31 -3.00 10.37 12.78
C LYS A 31 -1.99 9.49 13.51
N LYS A 32 -2.45 8.57 14.35
CA LYS A 32 -1.60 7.60 15.06
C LYS A 32 -0.86 6.69 14.08
N ARG A 33 -1.56 6.15 13.07
CA ARG A 33 -0.97 5.30 12.03
C ARG A 33 0.13 6.03 11.26
N ILE A 34 -0.15 7.26 10.81
CA ILE A 34 0.83 8.08 10.09
C ILE A 34 2.05 8.37 10.97
N LYS A 35 1.83 8.78 12.22
CA LYS A 35 2.93 9.05 13.17
C LYS A 35 3.81 7.82 13.39
N LYS A 36 3.23 6.63 13.48
CA LYS A 36 3.98 5.38 13.63
C LYS A 36 4.92 5.13 12.43
N LEU A 37 4.43 5.34 11.21
CA LEU A 37 5.23 5.19 10.00
C LEU A 37 6.38 6.20 9.97
N LEU A 38 6.08 7.47 10.20
CA LEU A 38 7.09 8.55 10.19
C LEU A 38 8.13 8.40 11.31
N ALA A 39 7.74 7.93 12.49
CA ALA A 39 8.65 7.68 13.59
C ALA A 39 9.66 6.54 13.33
N ASN A 40 9.36 5.67 12.36
CA ASN A 40 10.25 4.61 11.89
C ASN A 40 10.98 4.98 10.58
N ASP A 41 10.89 6.23 10.14
CA ASP A 41 11.42 6.71 8.86
C ASP A 41 10.90 5.93 7.64
N PHE A 42 9.70 5.35 7.76
CA PHE A 42 9.08 4.63 6.65
C PHE A 42 8.50 5.60 5.62
N PRO A 43 8.57 5.27 4.32
CA PRO A 43 8.11 6.18 3.28
C PRO A 43 6.61 6.44 3.39
N TYR A 44 6.25 7.71 3.41
CA TYR A 44 4.88 8.19 3.31
C TYR A 44 4.83 9.34 2.31
N ILE A 45 4.08 9.17 1.22
CA ILE A 45 4.07 10.08 0.07
C ILE A 45 2.67 10.57 -0.16
N VAL A 46 2.55 11.84 -0.48
CA VAL A 46 1.28 12.53 -0.71
C VAL A 46 1.27 13.12 -2.11
N ALA A 47 0.17 12.95 -2.82
CA ALA A 47 -0.12 13.65 -4.06
C ALA A 47 -1.09 14.81 -3.79
N GLU A 48 -0.72 16.00 -4.21
CA GLU A 48 -1.56 17.20 -4.17
C GLU A 48 -1.86 17.69 -5.58
N ASN A 49 -3.06 18.26 -5.76
CA ASN A 49 -3.41 18.95 -6.99
C ASN A 49 -2.84 20.39 -6.98
N ASP A 50 -3.03 21.12 -8.08
CA ASP A 50 -2.56 22.51 -8.26
C ASP A 50 -3.12 23.50 -7.23
N ARG A 51 -4.15 23.11 -6.48
CA ARG A 51 -4.74 23.89 -5.39
C ARG A 51 -4.23 23.50 -4.00
N GLY A 52 -3.24 22.62 -3.92
CA GLY A 52 -2.72 22.10 -2.65
C GLY A 52 -3.68 21.16 -1.92
N THR A 53 -4.68 20.60 -2.61
CA THR A 53 -5.59 19.61 -2.04
C THR A 53 -5.00 18.22 -2.20
N VAL A 54 -4.96 17.44 -1.12
CA VAL A 54 -4.52 16.06 -1.15
C VAL A 54 -5.52 15.23 -1.97
N VAL A 55 -5.01 14.54 -2.98
CA VAL A 55 -5.80 13.70 -3.91
C VAL A 55 -5.39 12.23 -3.88
N GLY A 56 -4.36 11.90 -3.14
CA GLY A 56 -3.91 10.53 -2.96
C GLY A 56 -2.71 10.45 -2.02
N TYR A 57 -2.42 9.25 -1.57
CA TYR A 57 -1.24 8.97 -0.76
C TYR A 57 -0.81 7.52 -0.92
N ALA A 58 0.46 7.28 -0.64
CA ALA A 58 1.06 5.96 -0.62
C ALA A 58 2.03 5.82 0.54
N TYR A 59 2.13 4.65 1.10
CA TYR A 59 3.10 4.35 2.14
C TYR A 59 3.58 2.91 2.07
N ALA A 60 4.73 2.68 2.71
CA ALA A 60 5.24 1.35 2.95
C ALA A 60 5.35 1.10 4.45
N ASP A 61 5.04 -0.11 4.85
CA ASP A 61 5.19 -0.59 6.23
C ASP A 61 5.90 -1.94 6.22
N LYS A 62 6.51 -2.31 7.32
CA LYS A 62 7.16 -3.62 7.45
C LYS A 62 6.16 -4.76 7.24
N PHE A 63 6.60 -5.81 6.56
CA PHE A 63 5.80 -7.00 6.33
C PHE A 63 5.41 -7.72 7.62
N GLY A 64 6.32 -7.78 8.57
CA GLY A 64 6.10 -8.44 9.86
C GLY A 64 6.97 -7.88 10.97
N GLU A 65 6.58 -8.16 12.21
CA GLU A 65 7.24 -7.59 13.40
C GLU A 65 8.59 -8.24 13.72
N ARG A 66 8.84 -9.45 13.23
CA ARG A 66 10.09 -10.17 13.50
C ARG A 66 11.24 -9.57 12.70
N GLU A 67 12.42 -9.47 13.30
CA GLU A 67 13.61 -8.86 12.70
C GLU A 67 14.04 -9.51 11.38
N ALA A 68 13.83 -10.82 11.23
CA ALA A 68 14.13 -11.52 9.98
C ALA A 68 13.39 -10.95 8.75
N TYR A 69 12.27 -10.24 8.95
CA TYR A 69 11.50 -9.58 7.89
C TYR A 69 11.95 -8.13 7.60
N ARG A 70 13.05 -7.64 8.17
CA ARG A 70 13.48 -6.24 8.07
C ARG A 70 13.69 -5.71 6.64
N TYR A 71 13.93 -6.59 5.67
CA TYR A 71 14.09 -6.26 4.25
C TYR A 71 12.82 -6.47 3.42
N SER A 72 11.70 -6.78 4.06
CA SER A 72 10.42 -7.06 3.39
C SER A 72 9.36 -6.06 3.85
N PHE A 73 8.77 -5.34 2.90
CA PHE A 73 7.77 -4.31 3.16
C PHE A 73 6.49 -4.59 2.40
N THR A 74 5.38 -4.13 2.95
CA THR A 74 4.09 -4.03 2.26
C THR A 74 3.87 -2.60 1.78
N ILE A 75 3.06 -2.44 0.75
CA ILE A 75 2.67 -1.12 0.24
C ILE A 75 1.17 -0.93 0.26
N SER A 76 0.76 0.33 0.39
CA SER A 76 -0.63 0.76 0.26
C SER A 76 -0.69 2.05 -0.55
N ILE A 77 -1.62 2.12 -1.49
CA ILE A 77 -1.86 3.29 -2.35
C ILE A 77 -3.35 3.56 -2.38
N TYR A 78 -3.73 4.77 -2.01
CA TYR A 78 -5.12 5.22 -2.02
C TYR A 78 -5.26 6.54 -2.76
N LEU A 79 -6.22 6.61 -3.66
CA LEU A 79 -6.55 7.81 -4.43
C LEU A 79 -7.95 8.28 -4.10
N ASP A 80 -8.18 9.59 -4.15
CA ASP A 80 -9.53 10.12 -4.20
C ASP A 80 -10.25 9.49 -5.41
N MET A 81 -11.43 8.94 -5.17
CA MET A 81 -12.17 8.21 -6.20
C MET A 81 -12.54 9.11 -7.41
N GLU A 82 -12.61 10.42 -7.19
CA GLU A 82 -12.90 11.40 -8.26
C GLU A 82 -11.71 11.66 -9.20
N VAL A 83 -10.49 11.32 -8.76
CA VAL A 83 -9.26 11.60 -9.54
C VAL A 83 -8.55 10.35 -10.04
N GLN A 84 -9.17 9.18 -9.92
CA GLN A 84 -8.65 7.94 -10.46
C GLN A 84 -8.46 8.04 -12.00
N SER A 85 -7.49 7.30 -12.53
CA SER A 85 -7.17 7.23 -13.96
C SER A 85 -6.35 8.40 -14.55
N LYS A 86 -5.78 9.28 -13.72
CA LYS A 86 -4.90 10.38 -14.17
C LYS A 86 -3.40 10.09 -14.04
N GLY A 87 -3.02 8.84 -13.84
CA GLY A 87 -1.61 8.44 -13.64
C GLY A 87 -1.02 8.80 -12.28
N ILE A 88 -1.83 9.29 -11.34
CA ILE A 88 -1.39 9.69 -9.99
C ILE A 88 -0.91 8.47 -9.21
N GLY A 89 -1.62 7.36 -9.28
CA GLY A 89 -1.22 6.10 -8.63
C GLY A 89 0.14 5.61 -9.09
N GLN A 90 0.44 5.73 -10.38
CA GLN A 90 1.74 5.36 -10.93
C GLN A 90 2.85 6.27 -10.40
N LYS A 91 2.64 7.57 -10.35
CA LYS A 91 3.62 8.53 -9.79
C LYS A 91 3.88 8.29 -8.30
N LEU A 92 2.84 8.01 -7.53
CA LEU A 92 2.98 7.64 -6.12
C LEU A 92 3.80 6.35 -5.96
N TYR A 93 3.50 5.33 -6.76
CA TYR A 93 4.23 4.06 -6.73
C TYR A 93 5.70 4.24 -7.12
N ASP A 94 5.98 4.96 -8.19
CA ASP A 94 7.34 5.19 -8.68
C ASP A 94 8.22 5.85 -7.61
N GLU A 95 7.70 6.88 -6.94
CA GLU A 95 8.42 7.54 -5.84
C GLU A 95 8.55 6.63 -4.61
N LEU A 96 7.51 5.86 -4.30
CA LEU A 96 7.54 4.91 -3.19
C LEU A 96 8.60 3.82 -3.41
N GLU A 97 8.63 3.22 -4.59
CA GLU A 97 9.63 2.22 -4.95
C GLU A 97 11.05 2.78 -4.89
N LYS A 98 11.27 3.99 -5.40
CA LYS A 98 12.56 4.68 -5.34
C LYS A 98 13.05 4.83 -3.91
N ARG A 99 12.19 5.26 -2.99
CA ARG A 99 12.53 5.40 -1.56
C ARG A 99 12.82 4.05 -0.91
N MET A 100 12.02 3.05 -1.16
CA MET A 100 12.25 1.71 -0.65
C MET A 100 13.58 1.12 -1.15
N LYS A 101 13.92 1.34 -2.43
CA LYS A 101 15.23 0.94 -2.98
C LYS A 101 16.38 1.59 -2.24
N THR A 102 16.30 2.89 -1.99
CA THR A 102 17.31 3.64 -1.23
C THR A 102 17.46 3.14 0.21
N MET A 103 16.37 2.68 0.82
CA MET A 103 16.39 2.07 2.16
C MET A 103 16.99 0.65 2.19
N GLY A 104 17.28 0.06 1.03
CA GLY A 104 17.78 -1.32 0.94
C GLY A 104 16.72 -2.40 1.09
N ILE A 105 15.44 -2.05 0.92
CA ILE A 105 14.35 -3.02 0.93
C ILE A 105 14.51 -3.95 -0.28
N VAL A 106 14.35 -5.24 -0.06
CA VAL A 106 14.52 -6.28 -1.08
C VAL A 106 13.17 -6.76 -1.63
N GLN A 107 12.26 -7.12 -0.73
CA GLN A 107 10.95 -7.65 -1.12
C GLN A 107 9.83 -6.66 -0.85
N VAL A 108 9.00 -6.44 -1.85
CA VAL A 108 7.76 -5.67 -1.72
C VAL A 108 6.58 -6.61 -1.91
N VAL A 109 5.67 -6.62 -0.96
CA VAL A 109 4.54 -7.54 -0.92
C VAL A 109 3.24 -6.74 -0.91
N SER A 110 2.25 -7.20 -1.66
CA SER A 110 0.90 -6.63 -1.67
C SER A 110 -0.15 -7.73 -1.47
N ALA A 111 -1.09 -7.46 -0.58
CA ALA A 111 -2.30 -8.27 -0.40
C ALA A 111 -3.47 -7.56 -1.10
N ILE A 112 -4.03 -8.17 -2.12
CA ILE A 112 -5.03 -7.55 -3.00
C ILE A 112 -6.30 -8.39 -2.97
N THR A 113 -7.44 -7.76 -2.73
CA THR A 113 -8.74 -8.45 -2.84
C THR A 113 -8.93 -9.01 -4.24
N GLY A 114 -9.33 -10.27 -4.36
CA GLY A 114 -9.44 -10.94 -5.66
C GLY A 114 -10.37 -10.26 -6.66
N LYS A 115 -11.39 -9.54 -6.17
CA LYS A 115 -12.30 -8.73 -7.01
C LYS A 115 -11.71 -7.40 -7.47
N ASN A 116 -10.57 -6.99 -6.95
CA ASN A 116 -9.92 -5.72 -7.33
C ASN A 116 -9.02 -5.91 -8.56
N GLU A 117 -9.62 -6.19 -9.71
CA GLU A 117 -8.91 -6.42 -10.97
C GLU A 117 -8.02 -5.24 -11.37
N LYS A 118 -8.46 -4.02 -11.09
CA LYS A 118 -7.70 -2.80 -11.41
C LYS A 118 -6.35 -2.79 -10.66
N SER A 119 -6.36 -3.14 -9.38
CA SER A 119 -5.14 -3.23 -8.59
C SER A 119 -4.25 -4.41 -9.02
N LEU A 120 -4.84 -5.56 -9.31
CA LEU A 120 -4.08 -6.71 -9.83
C LEU A 120 -3.31 -6.35 -11.11
N LYS A 121 -4.00 -5.75 -12.09
CA LYS A 121 -3.38 -5.30 -13.34
C LYS A 121 -2.33 -4.21 -13.12
N PHE A 122 -2.57 -3.28 -12.21
CA PHE A 122 -1.58 -2.26 -11.83
C PHE A 122 -0.30 -2.89 -11.28
N HIS A 123 -0.42 -3.86 -10.39
CA HIS A 123 0.74 -4.55 -9.83
C HIS A 123 1.48 -5.37 -10.89
N GLU A 124 0.77 -6.12 -11.72
CA GLU A 124 1.38 -6.86 -12.84
C GLU A 124 2.17 -5.94 -13.77
N LYS A 125 1.58 -4.81 -14.17
CA LYS A 125 2.24 -3.79 -14.99
C LYS A 125 3.53 -3.26 -14.36
N ASN A 126 3.58 -3.18 -13.04
CA ASN A 126 4.75 -2.72 -12.28
C ASN A 126 5.73 -3.83 -11.91
N GLY A 127 5.57 -5.02 -12.48
CA GLY A 127 6.51 -6.13 -12.33
C GLY A 127 6.28 -7.03 -11.12
N PHE A 128 5.13 -6.89 -10.45
CA PHE A 128 4.73 -7.84 -9.41
C PHE A 128 4.27 -9.15 -10.02
N ILE A 129 4.53 -10.25 -9.32
CA ILE A 129 4.07 -11.58 -9.67
C ILE A 129 3.14 -12.12 -8.58
N LYS A 130 2.16 -12.90 -8.99
CA LYS A 130 1.28 -13.61 -8.06
C LYS A 130 2.04 -14.74 -7.39
N ILE A 131 2.06 -14.75 -6.06
CA ILE A 131 2.76 -15.75 -5.25
C ILE A 131 1.84 -16.57 -4.35
N GLY A 132 0.60 -16.16 -4.17
CA GLY A 132 -0.34 -16.90 -3.36
C GLY A 132 -1.79 -16.48 -3.57
N HIS A 133 -2.69 -17.36 -3.19
CA HIS A 133 -4.12 -17.15 -3.26
C HIS A 133 -4.77 -17.73 -2.00
N PHE A 134 -5.41 -16.89 -1.21
CA PHE A 134 -6.25 -17.31 -0.10
C PHE A 134 -7.72 -17.23 -0.52
N PRO A 135 -8.37 -18.35 -0.83
CA PRO A 135 -9.79 -18.33 -1.12
C PRO A 135 -10.61 -18.12 0.16
N ASN A 136 -11.65 -17.32 0.08
CA ASN A 136 -12.63 -17.12 1.15
C ASN A 136 -12.00 -16.78 2.52
N ILE A 137 -11.01 -15.90 2.55
CA ILE A 137 -10.29 -15.55 3.76
C ILE A 137 -10.92 -14.38 4.52
N GLY A 138 -11.63 -13.49 3.84
CA GLY A 138 -12.28 -12.31 4.43
C GLY A 138 -13.77 -12.30 4.18
N TYR A 139 -14.56 -11.96 5.22
CA TYR A 139 -16.01 -11.80 5.12
C TYR A 139 -16.39 -10.33 5.28
N LYS A 140 -16.94 -9.73 4.22
CA LYS A 140 -17.35 -8.32 4.21
C LYS A 140 -18.50 -8.12 3.22
N MET A 141 -19.45 -7.21 3.54
CA MET A 141 -20.62 -6.93 2.70
C MET A 141 -21.42 -8.21 2.36
N ARG A 142 -21.58 -9.09 3.36
CA ARG A 142 -22.30 -10.36 3.27
C ARG A 142 -21.75 -11.37 2.26
N GLU A 143 -20.48 -11.22 1.88
CA GLU A 143 -19.81 -12.13 0.97
C GLU A 143 -18.42 -12.51 1.48
N TRP A 144 -17.98 -13.70 1.08
CA TRP A 144 -16.60 -14.13 1.26
C TRP A 144 -15.73 -13.60 0.12
N HIS A 145 -14.51 -13.18 0.46
CA HIS A 145 -13.56 -12.59 -0.48
C HIS A 145 -12.21 -13.30 -0.39
N ASP A 146 -11.59 -13.41 -1.54
CA ASP A 146 -10.25 -13.94 -1.67
C ASP A 146 -9.22 -12.83 -1.50
N ILE A 147 -8.01 -13.20 -1.05
CA ILE A 147 -6.82 -12.35 -1.12
C ILE A 147 -5.84 -12.99 -2.10
N ILE A 148 -5.35 -12.18 -3.02
CA ILE A 148 -4.24 -12.50 -3.91
C ILE A 148 -2.99 -11.84 -3.34
N TRP A 149 -1.97 -12.63 -3.08
CA TRP A 149 -0.66 -12.14 -2.69
C TRP A 149 0.22 -11.97 -3.92
N MET A 150 0.80 -10.78 -4.05
CA MET A 150 1.75 -10.45 -5.10
C MET A 150 3.04 -9.92 -4.50
N ASN A 151 4.18 -10.19 -5.15
CA ASN A 151 5.45 -9.63 -4.71
C ASN A 151 6.32 -9.15 -5.87
N LYS A 152 7.28 -8.29 -5.53
CA LYS A 152 8.33 -7.81 -6.41
C LYS A 152 9.64 -7.71 -5.65
N THR A 153 10.71 -8.24 -6.23
CA THR A 153 12.08 -8.03 -5.73
C THR A 153 12.63 -6.74 -6.33
N ILE A 154 13.02 -5.79 -5.49
CA ILE A 154 13.46 -4.46 -5.92
C ILE A 154 14.95 -4.17 -5.71
N ASN A 155 15.63 -4.95 -4.88
CA ASN A 155 17.08 -4.91 -4.67
C ASN A 155 17.66 -6.31 -4.69
N SER A 156 18.96 -6.42 -4.91
CA SER A 156 19.65 -7.72 -4.94
C SER A 156 19.69 -8.38 -3.57
N ILE A 157 19.41 -9.67 -3.54
CA ILE A 157 19.53 -10.51 -2.33
C ILE A 157 21.00 -10.65 -1.93
N GLU A 158 21.90 -10.80 -2.91
CA GLU A 158 23.34 -10.96 -2.70
C GLU A 158 23.97 -9.73 -2.06
N GLU A 159 23.46 -8.53 -2.35
CA GLU A 159 23.95 -7.29 -1.72
C GLU A 159 23.67 -7.25 -0.22
N VAL A 160 22.57 -7.83 0.22
CA VAL A 160 22.25 -7.96 1.65
C VAL A 160 23.18 -8.95 2.32
N GLU A 161 23.39 -10.12 1.72
CA GLU A 161 24.31 -11.13 2.22
C GLU A 161 25.73 -10.60 2.36
N GLY A 162 26.17 -9.72 1.47
CA GLY A 162 27.46 -9.05 1.52
C GLY A 162 27.63 -8.06 2.68
N LYS A 163 26.54 -7.48 3.18
CA LYS A 163 26.57 -6.50 4.29
C LYS A 163 26.52 -7.14 5.68
N GLU A 164 26.08 -8.39 5.79
CA GLU A 164 25.94 -9.09 7.07
C GLU A 164 27.12 -10.02 7.41
N LYS A 165 28.15 -10.01 6.57
CA LYS A 165 29.44 -10.68 6.81
C LYS A 165 30.44 -9.72 7.46
#